data_cdfb89a251c9499491abaed54415735e
#
_entry.id   cdfb89a251c9499491abaed54415735e
#
_cell.length_a   1.000
_cell.length_b   1.000
_cell.length_c   1.000
_cell.angle_alpha   90.00
_cell.angle_beta   90.00
_cell.angle_gamma   90.00
#
_symmetry.space_group_name_H-M   'P 1'
#
loop_
_entity.id
_entity.type
_entity.pdbx_description
1 polymer ?
#
loop_
_entity_poly.entity_id
_entity_poly.type
_entity_poly.pdbx_seq_one_letter_code
_entity_poly.pdbx_strand_id
1 'polypeptide(L)'
;MMTILCIDDEADIRKLLVEELTDVGFGTIEASNGHEGLEMMLAKWPDIVICDITMPVMDGHQLIAEIQVNYPELSNIPFIFLTALTDKGNQIEGLRAGASDYLTKPIDFDILLAKVTGCVTRIENDRKTGRAF
;
A
#
# COMPACT_ATOMS: atom_id res chain seq x y z
N MET A 1 15.12 -6.37 -6.30
CA MET A 1 14.70 -5.81 -5.00
C MET A 1 13.24 -5.42 -5.08
N MET A 2 12.45 -5.86 -4.12
CA MET A 2 11.06 -5.42 -4.01
C MET A 2 11.01 -3.98 -3.52
N THR A 3 10.17 -3.16 -4.15
CA THR A 3 10.00 -1.75 -3.82
C THR A 3 8.60 -1.49 -3.27
N ILE A 4 8.53 -0.79 -2.16
CA ILE A 4 7.27 -0.48 -1.47
C ILE A 4 7.03 1.02 -1.46
N LEU A 5 5.87 1.44 -1.94
CA LEU A 5 5.43 2.83 -1.86
C LEU A 5 4.68 3.03 -0.54
N CYS A 6 5.14 3.99 0.25
CA CYS A 6 4.54 4.35 1.52
C CYS A 6 3.81 5.69 1.37
N ILE A 7 2.49 5.66 1.48
CA ILE A 7 1.63 6.85 1.34
C ILE A 7 1.00 7.17 2.69
N ASP A 8 1.38 8.29 3.28
CA ASP A 8 0.84 8.75 4.56
C ASP A 8 1.10 10.26 4.67
N ASP A 9 0.09 11.03 5.06
CA ASP A 9 0.24 12.47 5.23
C ASP A 9 0.98 12.83 6.53
N GLU A 10 1.06 11.90 7.48
CA GLU A 10 1.84 12.06 8.71
C GLU A 10 3.30 11.69 8.46
N ALA A 11 4.15 12.71 8.36
CA ALA A 11 5.56 12.51 8.03
C ALA A 11 6.29 11.59 9.01
N ASP A 12 5.97 11.65 10.30
CA ASP A 12 6.61 10.82 11.32
C ASP A 12 6.30 9.34 11.13
N ILE A 13 5.04 9.01 10.83
CA ILE A 13 4.62 7.64 10.55
C ILE A 13 5.25 7.15 9.26
N ARG A 14 5.24 7.97 8.23
CA ARG A 14 5.86 7.63 6.94
C ARG A 14 7.35 7.32 7.10
N LYS A 15 8.07 8.11 7.90
CA LYS A 15 9.48 7.87 8.20
C LYS A 15 9.71 6.55 8.90
N LEU A 16 8.87 6.22 9.88
CA LEU A 16 8.98 4.95 10.60
C LEU A 16 8.76 3.77 9.65
N LEU A 17 7.76 3.86 8.77
CA LEU A 17 7.51 2.83 7.76
C LEU A 17 8.74 2.62 6.88
N VAL A 18 9.30 3.71 6.37
CA VAL A 18 10.49 3.66 5.51
C VAL A 18 11.66 3.02 6.23
N GLU A 19 11.94 3.42 7.47
CA GLU A 19 13.03 2.88 8.26
C GLU A 19 12.88 1.38 8.49
N GLU A 20 11.70 0.94 8.94
CA GLU A 20 11.46 -0.47 9.22
C GLU A 20 11.56 -1.33 7.96
N LEU A 21 11.02 -0.87 6.84
CA LEU A 21 11.06 -1.62 5.59
C LEU A 21 12.45 -1.64 4.99
N THR A 22 13.17 -0.52 5.06
CA THR A 22 14.55 -0.44 4.57
C THR A 22 15.46 -1.35 5.36
N ASP A 23 15.28 -1.40 6.69
CA ASP A 23 16.09 -2.24 7.57
C ASP A 23 16.01 -3.73 7.24
N VAL A 24 14.89 -4.18 6.70
CA VAL A 24 14.72 -5.59 6.30
C VAL A 24 14.97 -5.82 4.81
N GLY A 25 15.49 -4.82 4.10
CA GLY A 25 16.01 -4.98 2.75
C GLY A 25 15.09 -4.55 1.60
N PHE A 26 13.96 -3.90 1.88
CA PHE A 26 13.10 -3.38 0.81
C PHE A 26 13.59 -2.04 0.29
N GLY A 27 13.36 -1.78 -1.01
CA GLY A 27 13.42 -0.43 -1.54
C GLY A 27 12.14 0.31 -1.15
N THR A 28 12.23 1.62 -0.94
CA THR A 28 11.07 2.42 -0.51
C THR A 28 10.93 3.68 -1.34
N ILE A 29 9.68 4.08 -1.54
CA ILE A 29 9.28 5.33 -2.18
C ILE A 29 8.24 5.96 -1.25
N GLU A 30 8.18 7.28 -1.22
CA GLU A 30 7.27 8.01 -0.32
C GLU A 30 6.31 8.90 -1.10
N ALA A 31 5.12 9.06 -0.55
CA ALA A 31 4.14 10.05 -1.00
C ALA A 31 3.33 10.55 0.19
N SER A 32 2.86 11.78 0.15
CA SER A 32 2.16 12.41 1.28
C SER A 32 0.64 12.43 1.12
N ASN A 33 0.12 12.04 -0.02
CA ASN A 33 -1.32 11.91 -0.26
C ASN A 33 -1.57 10.99 -1.46
N GLY A 34 -2.84 10.70 -1.74
CA GLY A 34 -3.20 9.79 -2.83
C GLY A 34 -2.83 10.29 -4.21
N HIS A 35 -2.88 11.60 -4.44
CA HIS A 35 -2.49 12.18 -5.73
C HIS A 35 -1.00 11.96 -6.02
N GLU A 36 -0.14 12.28 -5.05
CA GLU A 36 1.29 11.99 -5.16
C GLU A 36 1.56 10.49 -5.28
N GLY A 37 0.79 9.69 -4.53
CA GLY A 37 0.89 8.23 -4.60
C GLY A 37 0.63 7.72 -6.00
N LEU A 38 -0.40 8.22 -6.67
CA LEU A 38 -0.70 7.84 -8.04
C LEU A 38 0.43 8.23 -8.99
N GLU A 39 0.96 9.45 -8.84
CA GLU A 39 2.11 9.89 -9.64
C GLU A 39 3.32 8.96 -9.46
N MET A 40 3.61 8.56 -8.22
CA MET A 40 4.71 7.64 -7.94
C MET A 40 4.45 6.25 -8.50
N MET A 41 3.21 5.76 -8.43
CA MET A 41 2.87 4.47 -9.01
C MET A 41 3.11 4.46 -10.52
N LEU A 42 2.71 5.51 -11.21
CA LEU A 42 2.89 5.63 -12.66
C LEU A 42 4.36 5.81 -13.05
N ALA A 43 5.13 6.53 -12.24
CA ALA A 43 6.55 6.80 -12.52
C ALA A 43 7.47 5.64 -12.16
N LYS A 44 7.19 4.92 -11.08
CA LYS A 44 8.11 3.95 -10.47
C LYS A 44 7.62 2.50 -10.46
N TRP A 45 6.34 2.28 -10.64
CA TRP A 45 5.74 0.93 -10.62
C TRP A 45 6.18 0.10 -9.41
N PRO A 46 5.80 0.51 -8.17
CA PRO A 46 6.18 -0.24 -6.98
C PRO A 46 5.55 -1.65 -6.98
N ASP A 47 6.14 -2.54 -6.22
CA ASP A 47 5.63 -3.91 -6.10
C ASP A 47 4.48 -4.02 -5.10
N ILE A 48 4.48 -3.15 -4.08
CA ILE A 48 3.47 -3.13 -3.02
C ILE A 48 3.21 -1.67 -2.63
N VAL A 49 1.98 -1.35 -2.27
CA VAL A 49 1.61 -0.03 -1.74
C VAL A 49 1.07 -0.18 -0.33
N ILE A 50 1.60 0.62 0.60
CA ILE A 50 1.05 0.78 1.95
C ILE A 50 0.48 2.19 1.99
N CYS A 51 -0.81 2.33 2.25
CA CYS A 51 -1.53 3.60 2.08
C CYS A 51 -2.45 3.89 3.26
N ASP A 52 -2.28 5.05 3.89
CA ASP A 52 -3.24 5.56 4.86
C ASP A 52 -4.58 5.83 4.14
N ILE A 53 -5.68 5.53 4.80
CA ILE A 53 -7.00 5.81 4.22
C ILE A 53 -7.32 7.29 4.29
N THR A 54 -7.16 7.90 5.47
CA THR A 54 -7.58 9.29 5.71
C THR A 54 -6.44 10.26 5.42
N MET A 55 -6.52 10.95 4.29
CA MET A 55 -5.52 11.92 3.84
C MET A 55 -6.20 13.08 3.13
N PRO A 56 -5.58 14.29 3.13
CA PRO A 56 -6.10 15.40 2.35
C PRO A 56 -5.86 15.18 0.84
N VAL A 57 -6.49 15.99 0.02
CA VAL A 57 -6.40 16.01 -1.45
C VAL A 57 -7.04 14.78 -2.09
N MET A 58 -6.49 13.60 -1.86
CA MET A 58 -7.04 12.33 -2.33
C MET A 58 -6.78 11.29 -1.25
N ASP A 59 -7.83 10.70 -0.69
CA ASP A 59 -7.71 9.65 0.33
C ASP A 59 -7.47 8.26 -0.30
N GLY A 60 -7.29 7.25 0.55
CA GLY A 60 -6.97 5.91 0.07
C GLY A 60 -8.07 5.26 -0.76
N HIS A 61 -9.34 5.50 -0.41
CA HIS A 61 -10.47 4.97 -1.18
C HIS A 61 -10.57 5.63 -2.55
N GLN A 62 -10.38 6.95 -2.60
CA GLN A 62 -10.37 7.70 -3.85
C GLN A 62 -9.22 7.24 -4.75
N LEU A 63 -8.06 6.95 -4.18
CA LEU A 63 -6.92 6.46 -4.94
C LEU A 63 -7.22 5.11 -5.59
N ILE A 64 -7.75 4.15 -4.83
CA ILE A 64 -8.10 2.85 -5.40
C ILE A 64 -9.18 2.98 -6.48
N ALA A 65 -10.19 3.82 -6.25
CA ALA A 65 -11.25 4.04 -7.24
C ALA A 65 -10.69 4.62 -8.55
N GLU A 66 -9.80 5.59 -8.43
CA GLU A 66 -9.14 6.21 -9.59
C GLU A 66 -8.33 5.19 -10.38
N ILE A 67 -7.59 4.33 -9.68
CA ILE A 67 -6.80 3.26 -10.31
C ILE A 67 -7.72 2.30 -11.08
N GLN A 68 -8.78 1.85 -10.46
CA GLN A 68 -9.68 0.87 -11.08
C GLN A 68 -10.38 1.42 -12.33
N VAL A 69 -10.72 2.69 -12.32
CA VAL A 69 -11.44 3.33 -13.43
C VAL A 69 -10.49 3.76 -14.55
N ASN A 70 -9.41 4.44 -14.21
CA ASN A 70 -8.56 5.11 -15.20
C ASN A 70 -7.19 4.48 -15.43
N TYR A 71 -6.73 3.64 -14.50
CA TYR A 71 -5.41 3.01 -14.58
C TYR A 71 -5.48 1.54 -14.20
N PRO A 72 -6.31 0.75 -14.89
CA PRO A 72 -6.51 -0.66 -14.50
C PRO A 72 -5.25 -1.50 -14.54
N GLU A 73 -4.23 -1.09 -15.29
CA GLU A 73 -2.93 -1.75 -15.31
C GLU A 73 -2.21 -1.71 -13.97
N LEU A 74 -2.55 -0.75 -13.10
CA LEU A 74 -2.00 -0.65 -11.75
C LEU A 74 -2.79 -1.49 -10.73
N SER A 75 -3.96 -2.00 -11.09
CA SER A 75 -4.86 -2.67 -10.14
C SER A 75 -4.34 -4.00 -9.61
N ASN A 76 -3.31 -4.56 -10.23
CA ASN A 76 -2.67 -5.80 -9.76
C ASN A 76 -1.63 -5.56 -8.67
N ILE A 77 -1.26 -4.30 -8.42
CA ILE A 77 -0.32 -3.98 -7.34
C ILE A 77 -1.05 -4.13 -6.00
N PRO A 78 -0.56 -4.97 -5.08
CA PRO A 78 -1.22 -5.14 -3.78
C PRO A 78 -1.23 -3.87 -2.95
N PHE A 79 -2.37 -3.58 -2.33
CA PHE A 79 -2.56 -2.46 -1.41
C PHE A 79 -2.79 -2.98 0.00
N ILE A 80 -2.05 -2.44 0.96
CA ILE A 80 -2.31 -2.62 2.38
C ILE A 80 -2.73 -1.27 2.94
N PHE A 81 -3.98 -1.15 3.41
CA PHE A 81 -4.46 0.10 3.99
C PHE A 81 -4.08 0.21 5.46
N LEU A 82 -3.74 1.44 5.88
CA LEU A 82 -3.58 1.81 7.28
C LEU A 82 -4.84 2.54 7.71
N THR A 83 -5.43 2.15 8.82
CA THR A 83 -6.70 2.71 9.30
C THR A 83 -6.74 2.82 10.81
N ALA A 84 -7.59 3.71 11.34
CA ALA A 84 -7.79 3.80 12.78
C ALA A 84 -8.45 2.52 13.32
N LEU A 85 -8.05 2.11 14.52
CA LEU A 85 -8.57 0.89 15.15
C LEU A 85 -10.10 0.85 15.23
N THR A 86 -10.73 2.00 15.43
CA THR A 86 -12.19 2.10 15.57
C THR A 86 -12.93 2.27 14.25
N ASP A 87 -12.21 2.35 13.13
CA ASP A 87 -12.81 2.66 11.83
C ASP A 87 -13.13 1.39 11.04
N LYS A 88 -14.05 0.60 11.58
CA LYS A 88 -14.46 -0.67 10.98
C LYS A 88 -15.11 -0.49 9.61
N GLY A 89 -15.86 0.59 9.44
CA GLY A 89 -16.51 0.91 8.15
C GLY A 89 -15.49 1.08 7.04
N ASN A 90 -14.41 1.83 7.29
CA ASN A 90 -13.34 2.00 6.31
C ASN A 90 -12.59 0.71 6.02
N GLN A 91 -12.42 -0.17 7.01
CA GLN A 91 -11.80 -1.48 6.80
C GLN A 91 -12.60 -2.32 5.81
N ILE A 92 -13.91 -2.41 6.03
CA ILE A 92 -14.81 -3.18 5.17
C ILE A 92 -14.84 -2.59 3.76
N GLU A 93 -14.97 -1.28 3.66
CA GLU A 93 -15.04 -0.57 2.39
C GLU A 93 -13.75 -0.74 1.58
N GLY A 94 -12.61 -0.66 2.25
CA GLY A 94 -11.30 -0.86 1.61
C GLY A 94 -11.14 -2.25 1.03
N LEU A 95 -11.52 -3.28 1.78
CA LEU A 95 -11.45 -4.66 1.29
C LEU A 95 -12.40 -4.89 0.11
N ARG A 96 -13.61 -4.33 0.16
CA ARG A 96 -14.57 -4.42 -0.95
C ARG A 96 -14.08 -3.68 -2.19
N ALA A 97 -13.34 -2.58 -2.00
CA ALA A 97 -12.80 -1.79 -3.11
C ALA A 97 -11.59 -2.45 -3.77
N GLY A 98 -11.05 -3.52 -3.20
CA GLY A 98 -9.95 -4.26 -3.82
C GLY A 98 -8.63 -4.18 -3.09
N ALA A 99 -8.60 -3.63 -1.86
CA ALA A 99 -7.39 -3.69 -1.05
C ALA A 99 -7.06 -5.15 -0.73
N SER A 100 -5.77 -5.47 -0.73
CA SER A 100 -5.30 -6.83 -0.39
C SER A 100 -5.45 -7.13 1.08
N ASP A 101 -5.27 -6.10 1.92
CA ASP A 101 -5.33 -6.25 3.37
C ASP A 101 -5.42 -4.85 4.02
N TYR A 102 -5.55 -4.83 5.32
CA TYR A 102 -5.50 -3.61 6.10
C TYR A 102 -4.70 -3.84 7.39
N LEU A 103 -4.24 -2.76 7.99
CA LEU A 103 -3.53 -2.77 9.27
C LEU A 103 -4.00 -1.59 10.10
N THR A 104 -4.30 -1.82 11.38
CA THR A 104 -4.79 -0.76 12.26
C THR A 104 -3.65 0.04 12.88
N LYS A 105 -3.87 1.34 13.07
CA LYS A 105 -2.97 2.21 13.83
C LYS A 105 -3.30 2.16 15.31
N PRO A 106 -2.33 2.19 16.24
CA PRO A 106 -0.90 2.30 15.99
C PRO A 106 -0.32 1.04 15.35
N ILE A 107 0.67 1.24 14.47
CA ILE A 107 1.21 0.14 13.67
C ILE A 107 2.03 -0.81 14.52
N ASP A 108 1.70 -2.11 14.44
CA ASP A 108 2.56 -3.18 14.92
C ASP A 108 3.45 -3.60 13.75
N PHE A 109 4.73 -3.30 13.83
CA PHE A 109 5.65 -3.55 12.71
C PHE A 109 5.88 -5.04 12.45
N ASP A 110 5.76 -5.89 13.46
CA ASP A 110 5.86 -7.34 13.24
C ASP A 110 4.70 -7.85 12.39
N ILE A 111 3.49 -7.35 12.67
CA ILE A 111 2.31 -7.68 11.86
C ILE A 111 2.44 -7.11 10.46
N LEU A 112 2.90 -5.86 10.34
CA LEU A 112 3.14 -5.23 9.04
C LEU A 112 4.09 -6.07 8.18
N LEU A 113 5.22 -6.46 8.76
CA LEU A 113 6.23 -7.24 8.04
C LEU A 113 5.68 -8.61 7.64
N ALA A 114 4.85 -9.25 8.48
CA ALA A 114 4.21 -10.51 8.13
C ALA A 114 3.26 -10.35 6.94
N LYS A 115 2.47 -9.27 6.91
CA LYS A 115 1.57 -8.99 5.79
C LYS A 115 2.32 -8.68 4.50
N VAL A 116 3.39 -7.88 4.59
CA VAL A 116 4.26 -7.57 3.46
C VAL A 116 4.91 -8.84 2.92
N THR A 117 5.42 -9.69 3.80
CA THR A 117 6.02 -10.97 3.40
C THR A 117 5.00 -11.85 2.67
N GLY A 118 3.77 -11.88 3.14
CA GLY A 118 2.68 -12.59 2.45
C GLY A 118 2.44 -12.07 1.04
N CYS A 119 2.47 -10.75 0.85
CA CYS A 119 2.37 -10.14 -0.47
C CYS A 119 3.55 -10.53 -1.36
N VAL A 120 4.77 -10.48 -0.84
CA VAL A 120 5.98 -10.86 -1.57
C VAL A 120 5.88 -12.31 -2.05
N THR A 121 5.46 -13.20 -1.15
CA THR A 121 5.31 -14.62 -1.49
C THR A 121 4.32 -14.83 -2.63
N ARG A 122 3.18 -14.13 -2.59
CA ARG A 122 2.17 -14.22 -3.66
C ARG A 122 2.71 -13.69 -4.99
N ILE A 123 3.40 -12.55 -4.96
CA ILE A 123 4.00 -11.96 -6.15
C ILE A 123 5.02 -12.93 -6.77
N GLU A 124 5.89 -13.50 -5.95
CA GLU A 124 6.90 -14.44 -6.42
C GLU A 124 6.28 -15.71 -6.98
N ASN A 125 5.25 -16.24 -6.33
CA ASN A 125 4.54 -17.42 -6.82
C ASN A 125 3.84 -17.15 -8.15
N ASP A 126 3.20 -16.00 -8.31
CA ASP A 126 2.53 -15.61 -9.54
C ASP A 126 3.54 -15.49 -10.69
N ARG A 127 4.67 -14.86 -10.44
CA ARG A 127 5.77 -14.74 -11.43
C ARG A 127 6.30 -16.13 -11.82
N LYS A 128 6.47 -16.99 -10.82
CA LYS A 128 6.99 -18.35 -11.02
C LYS A 128 6.05 -19.22 -11.83
N THR A 129 4.73 -19.04 -11.65
CA THR A 129 3.71 -19.82 -12.36
C THR A 129 3.22 -19.16 -13.65
N GLY A 130 3.72 -17.97 -13.96
CA GLY A 130 3.31 -17.21 -15.13
C GLY A 130 1.96 -16.54 -15.00
N ARG A 131 1.45 -16.34 -13.79
CA ARG A 131 0.14 -15.72 -13.54
C ARG A 131 0.20 -14.23 -13.25
N ALA A 132 1.37 -13.66 -13.10
CA ALA A 132 1.54 -12.23 -12.84
C ALA A 132 1.27 -11.43 -14.12
N PHE A 133 0.42 -10.45 -14.05
CA PHE A 133 0.06 -9.57 -15.18
C PHE A 133 -0.49 -8.27 -14.71
#